data_2cb6b31276e1b8444b3a700feb680154
#
_entry.id   2cb6b31276e1b8444b3a700feb680154
#
_cell.length_a   1.000
_cell.length_b   1.000
_cell.length_c   1.000
_cell.angle_alpha   90.00
_cell.angle_beta   90.00
_cell.angle_gamma   90.00
#
_symmetry.space_group_name_H-M   'P 1'
#
loop_
_entity.id
_entity.type
_entity.pdbx_description
1 polymer ?
#
loop_
_entity_poly.entity_id
_entity_poly.type
_entity_poly.pdbx_seq_one_letter_code
_entity_poly.pdbx_strand_id
1 'polypeptide(L)'
;MSLHLTARLSEQELRRLLSEILPATVDLDPLGAESGERWIRFEVPHHVDFVPKLGLRLKTSAQVQWTALGIKVPAHLKQVELLIQPRIDEDERGPKLVFRPLIEKADFHLVPAFVDEAITTRINATLAAQGDLLGWHVGESLLQQVPLPPTVSPISAVQMGAGAVSLQVEDQCFTLHVEVRLNFARARQDTACKETATRDAATKIRRS
;
A
#
# COMPACT_ATOMS: atom_id res chain seq x y z
N MET A 1 6.66 -4.22 -24.18
CA MET A 1 5.23 -4.04 -24.46
C MET A 1 4.60 -3.59 -23.17
N SER A 2 3.68 -2.61 -23.17
CA SER A 2 2.99 -2.16 -21.97
C SER A 2 1.48 -2.36 -22.11
N LEU A 3 0.84 -2.63 -20.97
CA LEU A 3 -0.60 -2.66 -20.78
C LEU A 3 -0.98 -1.60 -19.77
N HIS A 4 -2.15 -1.01 -19.90
CA HIS A 4 -2.67 -0.05 -18.95
C HIS A 4 -3.84 -0.67 -18.20
N LEU A 5 -3.71 -0.72 -16.88
CA LEU A 5 -4.78 -1.13 -15.98
C LEU A 5 -5.35 0.10 -15.31
N THR A 6 -6.67 0.15 -15.19
CA THR A 6 -7.36 1.20 -14.47
C THR A 6 -8.28 0.55 -13.45
N ALA A 7 -8.03 0.83 -12.18
CA ALA A 7 -8.92 0.46 -11.09
C ALA A 7 -9.69 1.70 -10.63
N ARG A 8 -11.00 1.59 -10.55
CA ARG A 8 -11.87 2.66 -10.08
C ARG A 8 -12.64 2.18 -8.88
N LEU A 9 -12.59 2.95 -7.79
CA LEU A 9 -13.31 2.68 -6.56
C LEU A 9 -14.38 3.75 -6.35
N SER A 10 -15.61 3.32 -6.29
CA SER A 10 -16.76 4.15 -5.92
C SER A 10 -16.83 4.34 -4.40
N GLU A 11 -17.65 5.29 -3.94
CA GLU A 11 -17.91 5.51 -2.51
C GLU A 11 -18.41 4.22 -1.82
N GLN A 12 -19.29 3.47 -2.48
CA GLN A 12 -19.85 2.25 -1.89
C GLN A 12 -18.81 1.15 -1.70
N GLU A 13 -17.94 0.95 -2.68
CA GLU A 13 -16.83 -0.02 -2.59
C GLU A 13 -15.83 0.40 -1.52
N LEU A 14 -15.52 1.69 -1.45
CA LEU A 14 -14.63 2.22 -0.43
C LEU A 14 -15.19 2.07 0.98
N ARG A 15 -16.48 2.36 1.18
CA ARG A 15 -17.16 2.11 2.48
C ARG A 15 -17.07 0.65 2.89
N ARG A 16 -17.27 -0.27 1.95
CA ARG A 16 -17.13 -1.70 2.20
C ARG A 16 -15.72 -2.06 2.64
N LEU A 17 -14.70 -1.62 1.90
CA LEU A 17 -13.30 -1.84 2.26
C LEU A 17 -12.94 -1.26 3.63
N LEU A 18 -13.39 -0.05 3.91
CA LEU A 18 -13.17 0.58 5.22
C LEU A 18 -13.84 -0.19 6.35
N SER A 19 -15.02 -0.77 6.12
CA SER A 19 -15.70 -1.60 7.13
C SER A 19 -15.00 -2.94 7.42
N GLU A 20 -14.15 -3.42 6.49
CA GLU A 20 -13.34 -4.62 6.69
C GLU A 20 -12.05 -4.33 7.46
N ILE A 21 -11.53 -3.10 7.37
CA ILE A 21 -10.27 -2.68 8.00
C ILE A 21 -10.51 -2.05 9.37
N LEU A 22 -11.61 -1.33 9.53
CA LEU A 22 -11.98 -0.64 10.77
C LEU A 22 -12.94 -1.51 11.61
N PRO A 23 -12.87 -1.44 12.94
CA PRO A 23 -12.07 -0.51 13.74
C PRO A 23 -10.59 -0.83 13.77
N ALA A 24 -9.74 0.21 13.74
CA ALA A 24 -8.28 0.08 13.76
C ALA A 24 -7.69 0.87 14.92
N THR A 25 -6.70 0.26 15.59
CA THR A 25 -5.98 0.89 16.70
C THR A 25 -4.58 1.27 16.24
N VAL A 26 -4.18 2.51 16.51
CA VAL A 26 -2.86 3.05 16.22
C VAL A 26 -2.17 3.36 17.54
N ASP A 27 -0.98 2.81 17.75
CA ASP A 27 -0.12 3.15 18.88
C ASP A 27 0.47 4.54 18.66
N LEU A 28 0.32 5.43 19.65
CA LEU A 28 0.79 6.81 19.58
C LEU A 28 2.24 6.97 20.04
N ASP A 29 2.86 5.91 20.56
CA ASP A 29 4.26 5.91 21.00
C ASP A 29 4.94 4.54 20.74
N PRO A 30 4.97 4.08 19.47
CA PRO A 30 5.38 2.71 19.14
C PRO A 30 6.84 2.38 19.47
N LEU A 31 7.69 3.40 19.62
CA LEU A 31 9.11 3.26 19.94
C LEU A 31 9.44 3.78 21.36
N GLY A 32 8.45 4.29 22.07
CA GLY A 32 8.61 4.84 23.40
C GLY A 32 8.61 3.80 24.51
N ALA A 33 9.02 4.21 25.71
CA ALA A 33 8.99 3.35 26.91
C ALA A 33 7.55 2.97 27.34
N GLU A 34 6.55 3.70 26.85
CA GLU A 34 5.12 3.52 27.13
C GLU A 34 4.36 2.95 25.92
N SER A 35 5.07 2.21 25.06
CA SER A 35 4.44 1.54 23.89
C SER A 35 3.22 0.72 24.31
N GLY A 36 2.09 0.89 23.58
CA GLY A 36 0.80 0.27 23.90
C GLY A 36 -0.01 0.95 25.01
N GLU A 37 0.56 1.94 25.72
CA GLU A 37 -0.17 2.70 26.76
C GLU A 37 -0.89 3.93 26.19
N ARG A 38 -0.43 4.41 25.03
CA ARG A 38 -1.01 5.56 24.33
C ARG A 38 -1.48 5.10 22.97
N TRP A 39 -2.78 5.13 22.74
CA TRP A 39 -3.34 4.67 21.50
C TRP A 39 -4.58 5.48 21.10
N ILE A 40 -4.87 5.49 19.81
CA ILE A 40 -6.14 5.91 19.24
C ILE A 40 -6.76 4.77 18.47
N ARG A 41 -8.04 4.53 18.70
CA ARG A 41 -8.84 3.55 17.97
C ARG A 41 -9.92 4.29 17.21
N PHE A 42 -9.85 4.20 15.89
CA PHE A 42 -10.88 4.73 14.99
C PHE A 42 -11.97 3.70 14.81
N GLU A 43 -13.21 4.13 14.92
CA GLU A 43 -14.38 3.30 14.66
C GLU A 43 -14.74 3.31 13.16
N VAL A 44 -15.69 2.47 12.74
CA VAL A 44 -16.18 2.46 11.36
C VAL A 44 -16.78 3.82 10.99
N PRO A 45 -16.39 4.44 9.87
CA PRO A 45 -16.88 5.76 9.50
C PRO A 45 -18.36 5.70 9.12
N HIS A 46 -19.12 6.65 9.63
CA HIS A 46 -20.53 6.82 9.29
C HIS A 46 -20.71 7.67 8.02
N HIS A 47 -19.66 8.41 7.61
CA HIS A 47 -19.66 9.21 6.39
C HIS A 47 -18.30 9.20 5.72
N VAL A 48 -18.31 9.13 4.37
CA VAL A 48 -17.12 9.09 3.52
C VAL A 48 -17.37 10.04 2.35
N ASP A 49 -16.50 11.02 2.17
CA ASP A 49 -16.53 11.97 1.05
C ASP A 49 -15.22 11.88 0.25
N PHE A 50 -15.33 12.00 -1.06
CA PHE A 50 -14.17 12.29 -1.90
C PHE A 50 -13.90 13.78 -1.91
N VAL A 51 -12.66 14.19 -1.63
CA VAL A 51 -12.21 15.57 -1.75
C VAL A 51 -11.28 15.65 -2.95
N PRO A 52 -11.73 16.23 -4.08
CA PRO A 52 -10.97 16.25 -5.33
C PRO A 52 -9.56 16.76 -5.13
N LYS A 53 -8.59 16.06 -5.70
CA LYS A 53 -7.15 16.34 -5.64
C LYS A 53 -6.50 16.19 -4.25
N LEU A 54 -7.28 16.06 -3.19
CA LEU A 54 -6.77 15.93 -1.82
C LEU A 54 -6.83 14.50 -1.29
N GLY A 55 -7.96 13.83 -1.42
CA GLY A 55 -8.11 12.49 -0.88
C GLY A 55 -9.51 12.16 -0.42
N LEU A 56 -9.60 11.45 0.71
CA LEU A 56 -10.83 10.93 1.27
C LEU A 56 -11.05 11.56 2.64
N ARG A 57 -12.21 12.17 2.85
CA ARG A 57 -12.62 12.67 4.16
C ARG A 57 -13.56 11.68 4.80
N LEU A 58 -13.20 11.22 5.99
CA LEU A 58 -13.99 10.29 6.79
C LEU A 58 -14.53 11.02 8.02
N LYS A 59 -15.82 10.83 8.32
CA LYS A 59 -16.39 11.22 9.60
C LYS A 59 -16.63 9.97 10.43
N THR A 60 -15.94 9.89 11.55
CA THR A 60 -15.96 8.72 12.43
C THR A 60 -15.97 9.17 13.89
N SER A 61 -16.13 8.24 14.81
CA SER A 61 -15.81 8.40 16.22
C SER A 61 -14.49 7.72 16.53
N ALA A 62 -13.83 8.13 17.60
CA ALA A 62 -12.60 7.49 18.05
C ALA A 62 -12.55 7.38 19.58
N GLN A 63 -11.78 6.39 20.04
CA GLN A 63 -11.40 6.26 21.44
C GLN A 63 -9.91 6.55 21.54
N VAL A 64 -9.52 7.37 22.50
CA VAL A 64 -8.12 7.72 22.75
C VAL A 64 -7.78 7.33 24.17
N GLN A 65 -6.68 6.65 24.36
CA GLN A 65 -6.05 6.50 25.65
C GLN A 65 -4.77 7.31 25.66
N TRP A 66 -4.70 8.26 26.55
CA TRP A 66 -3.54 9.12 26.74
C TRP A 66 -3.01 8.98 28.14
N THR A 67 -1.69 8.98 28.30
CA THR A 67 -1.04 8.99 29.62
C THR A 67 -0.45 10.36 29.85
N ALA A 68 -0.91 11.05 30.89
CA ALA A 68 -0.36 12.31 31.35
C ALA A 68 0.05 12.19 32.81
N LEU A 69 1.31 12.51 33.12
CA LEU A 69 1.86 12.43 34.48
C LEU A 69 1.65 11.06 35.17
N GLY A 70 1.74 9.97 34.38
CA GLY A 70 1.51 8.60 34.89
C GLY A 70 0.04 8.23 35.11
N ILE A 71 -0.90 9.10 34.77
CA ILE A 71 -2.33 8.82 34.88
C ILE A 71 -2.89 8.52 33.49
N LYS A 72 -3.56 7.37 33.36
CA LYS A 72 -4.26 6.99 32.11
C LYS A 72 -5.58 7.74 32.02
N VAL A 73 -5.72 8.55 30.97
CA VAL A 73 -6.92 9.34 30.69
C VAL A 73 -7.58 8.77 29.43
N PRO A 74 -8.66 8.01 29.57
CA PRO A 74 -9.47 7.60 28.42
C PRO A 74 -10.33 8.78 27.96
N ALA A 75 -10.32 9.08 26.67
CA ALA A 75 -11.19 10.05 26.06
C ALA A 75 -11.99 9.41 24.91
N HIS A 76 -13.25 9.80 24.79
CA HIS A 76 -14.11 9.37 23.70
C HIS A 76 -14.40 10.56 22.80
N LEU A 77 -14.00 10.47 21.55
CA LEU A 77 -14.25 11.46 20.52
C LEU A 77 -15.51 11.08 19.76
N LYS A 78 -16.56 11.83 19.95
CA LYS A 78 -17.85 11.58 19.28
C LYS A 78 -17.80 11.88 17.79
N GLN A 79 -16.96 12.84 17.40
CA GLN A 79 -16.80 13.25 16.02
C GLN A 79 -15.33 13.55 15.72
N VAL A 80 -14.80 12.83 14.76
CA VAL A 80 -13.46 13.02 14.20
C VAL A 80 -13.61 13.14 12.69
N GLU A 81 -13.05 14.22 12.13
CA GLU A 81 -12.89 14.37 10.68
C GLU A 81 -11.45 13.99 10.32
N LEU A 82 -11.32 12.88 9.61
CA LEU A 82 -10.04 12.33 9.18
C LEU A 82 -9.91 12.50 7.67
N LEU A 83 -8.87 13.21 7.22
CA LEU A 83 -8.49 13.27 5.81
C LEU A 83 -7.42 12.21 5.53
N ILE A 84 -7.70 11.31 4.61
CA ILE A 84 -6.73 10.33 4.12
C ILE A 84 -6.21 10.80 2.77
N GLN A 85 -4.95 11.17 2.71
CA GLN A 85 -4.29 11.65 1.50
C GLN A 85 -3.54 10.49 0.83
N PRO A 86 -4.03 9.98 -0.31
CA PRO A 86 -3.31 8.97 -1.07
C PRO A 86 -2.17 9.62 -1.86
N ARG A 87 -1.03 8.95 -1.90
CA ARG A 87 0.16 9.41 -2.62
C ARG A 87 0.87 8.21 -3.25
N ILE A 88 1.52 8.43 -4.37
CA ILE A 88 2.46 7.47 -4.96
C ILE A 88 3.86 7.94 -4.58
N ASP A 89 4.55 7.11 -3.82
CA ASP A 89 5.97 7.24 -3.52
C ASP A 89 6.74 6.16 -4.32
N GLU A 90 8.00 6.39 -4.60
CA GLU A 90 8.87 5.41 -5.25
C GLU A 90 9.97 4.99 -4.28
N ASP A 91 10.20 3.69 -4.15
CA ASP A 91 11.32 3.13 -3.40
C ASP A 91 12.08 2.09 -4.25
N GLU A 92 13.05 1.40 -3.66
CA GLU A 92 13.87 0.38 -4.33
C GLU A 92 13.03 -0.79 -4.90
N ARG A 93 11.81 -1.00 -4.40
CA ARG A 93 10.88 -2.05 -4.83
C ARG A 93 9.89 -1.56 -5.88
N GLY A 94 9.97 -0.27 -6.25
CA GLY A 94 9.12 0.37 -7.24
C GLY A 94 8.01 1.23 -6.64
N PRO A 95 6.96 1.53 -7.41
CA PRO A 95 5.88 2.42 -6.97
C PRO A 95 5.09 1.83 -5.80
N LYS A 96 4.92 2.65 -4.77
CA LYS A 96 4.20 2.37 -3.54
C LYS A 96 3.04 3.35 -3.38
N LEU A 97 1.82 2.85 -3.26
CA LEU A 97 0.66 3.66 -2.88
C LEU A 97 0.65 3.79 -1.36
N VAL A 98 0.75 5.01 -0.87
CA VAL A 98 0.77 5.34 0.55
C VAL A 98 -0.46 6.16 0.90
N PHE A 99 -1.11 5.83 1.99
CA PHE A 99 -2.23 6.60 2.53
C PHE A 99 -1.79 7.33 3.79
N ARG A 100 -1.83 8.66 3.76
CA ARG A 100 -1.43 9.52 4.89
C ARG A 100 -2.67 10.03 5.61
N PRO A 101 -3.01 9.48 6.78
CA PRO A 101 -4.10 9.98 7.57
C PRO A 101 -3.72 11.28 8.28
N LEU A 102 -4.65 12.22 8.32
CA LEU A 102 -4.55 13.51 9.00
C LEU A 102 -5.88 13.82 9.69
N ILE A 103 -5.85 14.05 10.99
CA ILE A 103 -7.03 14.56 11.71
C ILE A 103 -7.17 16.05 11.40
N GLU A 104 -8.23 16.42 10.68
CA GLU A 104 -8.58 17.81 10.41
C GLU A 104 -9.32 18.45 11.59
N LYS A 105 -10.22 17.68 12.21
CA LYS A 105 -10.99 18.11 13.38
C LYS A 105 -11.22 16.95 14.33
N ALA A 106 -11.08 17.22 15.61
CA ALA A 106 -11.44 16.31 16.67
C ALA A 106 -12.15 17.12 17.78
N ASP A 107 -13.27 16.60 18.27
CA ASP A 107 -14.00 17.18 19.39
C ASP A 107 -13.78 16.31 20.63
N PHE A 108 -12.86 16.75 21.46
CA PHE A 108 -12.59 16.14 22.76
C PHE A 108 -13.57 16.70 23.78
N HIS A 109 -14.66 16.00 23.98
CA HIS A 109 -15.70 16.40 24.92
C HIS A 109 -15.13 16.65 26.32
N LEU A 110 -15.38 17.81 26.90
CA LEU A 110 -14.93 18.27 28.22
C LEU A 110 -13.44 18.70 28.34
N VAL A 111 -12.74 18.86 27.23
CA VAL A 111 -11.33 19.32 27.24
C VAL A 111 -11.27 20.75 26.71
N PRO A 112 -10.44 21.65 27.31
CA PRO A 112 -10.25 23.00 26.76
C PRO A 112 -9.63 22.98 25.36
N ALA A 113 -10.03 23.91 24.48
CA ALA A 113 -9.62 23.95 23.07
C ALA A 113 -8.10 23.92 22.83
N PHE A 114 -7.29 24.55 23.72
CA PHE A 114 -5.84 24.51 23.58
C PHE A 114 -5.24 23.13 23.82
N VAL A 115 -5.89 22.29 24.63
CA VAL A 115 -5.48 20.90 24.86
C VAL A 115 -5.89 20.04 23.67
N ASP A 116 -7.06 20.28 23.06
CA ASP A 116 -7.53 19.62 21.84
C ASP A 116 -6.51 19.81 20.73
N GLU A 117 -6.05 21.02 20.51
CA GLU A 117 -5.07 21.33 19.47
C GLU A 117 -3.72 20.65 19.73
N ALA A 118 -3.26 20.65 20.98
CA ALA A 118 -2.00 20.00 21.35
C ALA A 118 -2.07 18.46 21.15
N ILE A 119 -3.17 17.83 21.55
CA ILE A 119 -3.40 16.38 21.36
C ILE A 119 -3.50 16.06 19.89
N THR A 120 -4.31 16.80 19.13
CA THR A 120 -4.48 16.60 17.67
C THR A 120 -3.16 16.74 16.93
N THR A 121 -2.36 17.75 17.26
CA THR A 121 -1.03 17.97 16.69
C THR A 121 -0.12 16.77 16.97
N ARG A 122 -0.11 16.27 18.20
CA ARG A 122 0.71 15.12 18.57
C ARG A 122 0.27 13.83 17.86
N ILE A 123 -1.04 13.59 17.78
CA ILE A 123 -1.59 12.44 17.04
C ILE A 123 -1.19 12.54 15.56
N ASN A 124 -1.36 13.69 14.94
CA ASN A 124 -1.00 13.90 13.54
C ASN A 124 0.51 13.69 13.29
N ALA A 125 1.37 14.15 14.20
CA ALA A 125 2.80 13.91 14.12
C ALA A 125 3.13 12.41 14.17
N THR A 126 2.45 11.65 15.03
CA THR A 126 2.62 10.19 15.14
C THR A 126 2.08 9.47 13.90
N LEU A 127 0.90 9.84 13.41
CA LEU A 127 0.34 9.28 12.18
C LEU A 127 1.24 9.54 10.96
N ALA A 128 1.83 10.73 10.88
CA ALA A 128 2.78 11.08 9.83
C ALA A 128 4.08 10.25 9.91
N ALA A 129 4.59 10.00 11.12
CA ALA A 129 5.77 9.17 11.34
C ALA A 129 5.52 7.69 11.00
N GLN A 130 4.28 7.23 11.13
CA GLN A 130 3.84 5.86 10.81
C GLN A 130 3.26 5.72 9.39
N GLY A 131 3.44 6.72 8.53
CA GLY A 131 2.85 6.78 7.19
C GLY A 131 3.10 5.56 6.30
N ASP A 132 4.09 4.73 6.64
CA ASP A 132 4.38 3.49 5.93
C ASP A 132 3.46 2.31 6.29
N LEU A 133 2.73 2.39 7.41
CA LEU A 133 1.84 1.31 7.87
C LEU A 133 0.65 1.07 6.93
N LEU A 134 0.23 2.10 6.20
CA LEU A 134 -0.88 2.02 5.24
C LEU A 134 -0.36 2.10 3.80
N GLY A 135 0.75 1.44 3.52
CA GLY A 135 1.37 1.41 2.20
C GLY A 135 1.13 0.09 1.47
N TRP A 136 0.85 0.18 0.17
CA TRP A 136 0.75 -0.97 -0.72
C TRP A 136 1.80 -0.87 -1.83
N HIS A 137 2.73 -1.85 -1.89
CA HIS A 137 3.72 -1.95 -2.96
C HIS A 137 3.06 -2.51 -4.23
N VAL A 138 2.62 -1.60 -5.09
CA VAL A 138 1.99 -1.95 -6.38
C VAL A 138 2.98 -2.71 -7.25
N GLY A 139 4.26 -2.31 -7.20
CA GLY A 139 5.34 -2.96 -7.95
C GLY A 139 5.49 -4.43 -7.63
N GLU A 140 5.58 -4.78 -6.36
CA GLU A 140 5.71 -6.17 -5.90
C GLU A 140 4.48 -7.01 -6.20
N SER A 141 3.29 -6.43 -6.04
CA SER A 141 2.01 -7.13 -6.30
C SER A 141 1.84 -7.52 -7.77
N LEU A 142 2.48 -6.76 -8.67
CA LEU A 142 2.45 -7.03 -10.12
C LEU A 142 3.68 -7.79 -10.62
N LEU A 143 4.68 -8.00 -9.77
CA LEU A 143 5.89 -8.74 -10.16
C LEU A 143 5.57 -10.23 -10.24
N GLN A 144 5.23 -10.70 -11.42
CA GLN A 144 4.92 -12.11 -11.68
C GLN A 144 5.69 -12.61 -12.90
N GLN A 145 6.12 -13.87 -12.82
CA GLN A 145 6.67 -14.58 -13.96
C GLN A 145 5.72 -15.72 -14.34
N VAL A 146 5.16 -15.64 -15.52
CA VAL A 146 4.25 -16.65 -16.05
C VAL A 146 5.02 -17.51 -17.04
N PRO A 147 5.27 -18.80 -16.74
CA PRO A 147 5.87 -19.72 -17.69
C PRO A 147 4.94 -19.97 -18.86
N LEU A 148 5.47 -20.00 -20.06
CA LEU A 148 4.70 -20.28 -21.27
C LEU A 148 4.89 -21.74 -21.71
N PRO A 149 3.86 -22.36 -22.30
CA PRO A 149 3.98 -23.70 -22.84
C PRO A 149 5.04 -23.75 -23.97
N PRO A 150 5.74 -24.89 -24.15
CA PRO A 150 6.79 -25.03 -25.17
C PRO A 150 6.33 -24.75 -26.60
N THR A 151 5.03 -24.82 -26.85
CA THR A 151 4.42 -24.52 -28.14
C THR A 151 4.56 -23.06 -28.56
N VAL A 152 4.91 -22.16 -27.64
CA VAL A 152 5.09 -20.72 -27.89
C VAL A 152 6.57 -20.35 -28.12
N SER A 153 7.44 -21.37 -28.29
CA SER A 153 8.86 -21.15 -28.61
C SER A 153 9.06 -20.08 -29.72
N PRO A 154 10.03 -19.16 -29.58
CA PRO A 154 11.20 -19.19 -28.65
C PRO A 154 11.01 -18.47 -27.31
N ILE A 155 9.78 -18.12 -26.92
CA ILE A 155 9.51 -17.43 -25.66
C ILE A 155 9.23 -18.48 -24.57
N SER A 156 9.97 -18.42 -23.46
CA SER A 156 9.80 -19.38 -22.35
C SER A 156 8.97 -18.84 -21.20
N ALA A 157 8.96 -17.52 -21.02
CA ALA A 157 8.22 -16.88 -19.93
C ALA A 157 7.88 -15.44 -20.26
N VAL A 158 6.83 -14.93 -19.62
CA VAL A 158 6.48 -13.51 -19.57
C VAL A 158 6.72 -13.02 -18.16
N GLN A 159 7.52 -11.98 -18.03
CA GLN A 159 7.72 -11.27 -16.77
C GLN A 159 6.85 -10.02 -16.79
N MET A 160 6.04 -9.85 -15.75
CA MET A 160 5.23 -8.67 -15.54
C MET A 160 5.84 -7.83 -14.42
N GLY A 161 5.81 -6.52 -14.57
CA GLY A 161 6.26 -5.57 -13.56
C GLY A 161 5.50 -4.25 -13.68
N ALA A 162 5.42 -3.50 -12.60
CA ALA A 162 4.83 -2.18 -12.63
C ALA A 162 5.74 -1.19 -13.38
N GLY A 163 5.13 -0.39 -14.23
CA GLY A 163 5.71 0.82 -14.80
C GLY A 163 5.25 2.06 -14.02
N ALA A 164 4.79 3.07 -14.76
CA ALA A 164 4.25 4.28 -14.16
C ALA A 164 2.93 3.98 -13.43
N VAL A 165 2.79 4.54 -12.23
CA VAL A 165 1.55 4.51 -11.45
C VAL A 165 1.09 5.93 -11.22
N SER A 166 -0.17 6.21 -11.47
CA SER A 166 -0.77 7.52 -11.18
C SER A 166 -2.13 7.36 -10.52
N LEU A 167 -2.49 8.37 -9.76
CA LEU A 167 -3.65 8.38 -8.93
C LEU A 167 -4.45 9.65 -9.15
N GLN A 168 -5.77 9.53 -9.22
CA GLN A 168 -6.68 10.66 -9.31
C GLN A 168 -7.82 10.49 -8.31
N VAL A 169 -8.13 11.57 -7.60
CA VAL A 169 -9.30 11.66 -6.74
C VAL A 169 -10.26 12.67 -7.36
N GLU A 170 -11.41 12.20 -7.77
CA GLU A 170 -12.51 12.97 -8.34
C GLU A 170 -13.66 13.11 -7.33
N ASP A 171 -14.73 13.81 -7.69
CA ASP A 171 -15.86 14.07 -6.78
C ASP A 171 -16.58 12.80 -6.30
N GLN A 172 -16.52 11.69 -7.06
CA GLN A 172 -17.30 10.49 -6.77
C GLN A 172 -16.49 9.21 -6.80
N CYS A 173 -15.21 9.28 -7.09
CA CYS A 173 -14.38 8.09 -7.21
C CYS A 173 -12.89 8.37 -7.03
N PHE A 174 -12.24 7.30 -6.69
CA PHE A 174 -10.79 7.18 -6.65
C PHE A 174 -10.37 6.31 -7.83
N THR A 175 -9.45 6.82 -8.66
CA THR A 175 -8.99 6.11 -9.85
C THR A 175 -7.48 5.89 -9.76
N LEU A 176 -7.05 4.64 -9.84
CA LEU A 176 -5.66 4.23 -9.91
C LEU A 176 -5.36 3.76 -11.33
N HIS A 177 -4.38 4.38 -11.98
CA HIS A 177 -3.85 3.96 -13.27
C HIS A 177 -2.49 3.32 -13.07
N VAL A 178 -2.30 2.14 -13.62
CA VAL A 178 -1.04 1.37 -13.54
C VAL A 178 -0.61 0.95 -14.94
N GLU A 179 0.60 1.35 -15.33
CA GLU A 179 1.26 0.77 -16.50
C GLU A 179 1.88 -0.56 -16.09
N VAL A 180 1.53 -1.63 -16.77
CA VAL A 180 2.16 -2.96 -16.59
C VAL A 180 3.13 -3.20 -17.74
N ARG A 181 4.40 -3.37 -17.42
CA ARG A 181 5.46 -3.69 -18.40
C ARG A 181 5.57 -5.21 -18.56
N LEU A 182 5.52 -5.64 -19.81
CA LEU A 182 5.68 -7.04 -20.18
C LEU A 182 7.05 -7.24 -20.82
N ASN A 183 7.88 -8.08 -20.21
CA ASN A 183 9.18 -8.53 -20.72
C ASN A 183 9.10 -10.01 -21.09
N PHE A 184 9.51 -10.33 -22.30
CA PHE A 184 9.49 -11.69 -22.79
C PHE A 184 10.88 -12.32 -22.65
N ALA A 185 10.98 -13.37 -21.82
CA ALA A 185 12.20 -14.15 -21.71
C ALA A 185 12.24 -15.20 -22.83
N ARG A 186 13.37 -15.25 -23.58
CA ARG A 186 13.59 -16.29 -24.58
C ARG A 186 14.10 -17.56 -23.92
N ALA A 187 13.65 -18.71 -24.44
CA ALA A 187 14.22 -19.98 -24.07
C ALA A 187 15.72 -19.95 -24.42
N ARG A 188 16.61 -20.27 -23.46
CA ARG A 188 18.01 -20.53 -23.78
C ARG A 188 18.01 -21.72 -24.74
N GLN A 189 18.48 -21.51 -25.97
CA GLN A 189 18.88 -22.61 -26.82
C GLN A 189 20.11 -23.25 -26.17
N ASP A 190 19.92 -24.38 -25.51
CA ASP A 190 21.02 -25.17 -25.02
C ASP A 190 21.85 -25.61 -26.24
N THR A 191 22.97 -24.93 -26.42
CA THR A 191 24.01 -25.28 -27.42
C THR A 191 24.76 -26.57 -27.03
N ALA A 192 24.21 -27.36 -26.12
CA ALA A 192 24.82 -28.59 -25.60
C ALA A 192 24.75 -29.79 -26.52
N CYS A 193 24.19 -29.66 -27.73
CA CYS A 193 24.05 -30.81 -28.64
C CYS A 193 25.16 -30.94 -29.68
N LYS A 194 26.27 -30.19 -29.61
CA LYS A 194 27.37 -30.30 -30.61
C LYS A 194 28.65 -30.94 -30.09
N GLU A 195 28.81 -31.17 -28.82
CA GLU A 195 30.07 -31.77 -28.31
C GLU A 195 30.07 -33.30 -28.21
N THR A 196 28.92 -33.96 -28.24
CA THR A 196 28.85 -35.42 -28.13
C THR A 196 29.12 -36.15 -29.47
N ALA A 197 28.85 -35.49 -30.60
CA ALA A 197 29.04 -36.11 -31.91
C ALA A 197 30.53 -36.14 -32.35
N THR A 198 31.41 -35.33 -31.79
CA THR A 198 32.82 -35.25 -32.18
C THR A 198 33.70 -36.22 -31.37
N ARG A 199 33.22 -36.71 -30.21
CA ARG A 199 34.00 -37.66 -29.38
C ARG A 199 33.90 -39.10 -29.85
N ASP A 200 32.80 -39.51 -30.49
CA ASP A 200 32.66 -40.88 -31.00
C ASP A 200 33.39 -41.13 -32.32
N ALA A 201 33.68 -40.09 -33.10
CA ALA A 201 34.45 -40.21 -34.34
C ALA A 201 35.96 -40.42 -34.10
N ALA A 202 36.51 -39.89 -32.99
CA ALA A 202 37.92 -39.97 -32.66
C ALA A 202 38.35 -41.31 -32.05
N THR A 203 37.39 -42.10 -31.51
CA THR A 203 37.71 -43.39 -30.86
C THR A 203 37.74 -44.56 -31.86
N LYS A 204 37.20 -44.40 -33.08
CA LYS A 204 37.11 -45.45 -34.09
C LYS A 204 38.35 -45.57 -35.00
N ILE A 205 39.23 -44.57 -34.99
CA ILE A 205 40.51 -44.54 -35.84
C ILE A 205 41.67 -45.15 -35.12
N ARG A 206 41.63 -45.56 -33.88
CA ARG A 206 42.76 -46.10 -33.10
C ARG A 206 42.72 -47.63 -32.94
N ARG A 207 41.82 -48.32 -33.63
CA ARG A 207 41.80 -49.81 -33.64
C ARG A 207 41.74 -50.37 -35.08
N SER A 208 42.66 -49.96 -35.88
CA SER A 208 43.03 -50.68 -37.14
C SER A 208 44.54 -50.79 -37.21
#